data_226d094658415736ff9fd6280895b47d
#
_entry.id   226d094658415736ff9fd6280895b47d
#
_cell.length_a   1.000
_cell.length_b   1.000
_cell.length_c   1.000
_cell.angle_alpha   90.00
_cell.angle_beta   90.00
_cell.angle_gamma   90.00
#
_symmetry.space_group_name_H-M   'P 1'
#
loop_
_entity.id
_entity.type
_entity.pdbx_description
1 polymer ?
#
loop_
_entity_poly.entity_id
_entity_poly.type
_entity_poly.pdbx_seq_one_letter_code
_entity_poly.pdbx_strand_id
1 'polypeptide(L)'
;MIVKKGQLTTRVARKLSERYGSRGLDVLYAHGERGTDPEEQLGLIVCWFGSKDTRDSHLAFPDIAVISQGSSRVLVLIEIEESSAPPKKLMADTLTTLIGDHITFQGRRELKVGSWTRLVVLAKADKVAMGIPRLKLLQERLNEIKGQLRSGNASVQQVVIGTFRDESDLETKLFREIEKALVSNV
;
A
#
# COMPACT_ATOMS: atom_id res chain seq x y z
N MET A 1 22.75 -13.74 7.42
CA MET A 1 21.42 -13.75 8.08
C MET A 1 20.38 -13.73 6.98
N ILE A 2 19.58 -14.80 6.85
CA ILE A 2 18.49 -14.87 5.84
C ILE A 2 17.33 -14.07 6.43
N VAL A 3 17.06 -12.89 5.89
CA VAL A 3 15.86 -12.09 6.25
C VAL A 3 14.66 -12.85 5.70
N LYS A 4 13.76 -13.28 6.56
CA LYS A 4 12.51 -13.93 6.11
C LYS A 4 11.62 -12.89 5.41
N LYS A 5 10.88 -13.34 4.39
CA LYS A 5 9.95 -12.50 3.64
C LYS A 5 8.92 -11.86 4.59
N GLY A 6 8.71 -10.54 4.47
CA GLY A 6 7.76 -9.78 5.30
C GLY A 6 8.33 -9.16 6.58
N GLN A 7 9.57 -9.50 6.99
CA GLN A 7 10.18 -8.91 8.18
C GLN A 7 10.46 -7.40 8.01
N LEU A 8 10.89 -6.98 6.83
CA LEU A 8 11.12 -5.56 6.55
C LEU A 8 9.80 -4.79 6.61
N THR A 9 8.76 -5.30 5.97
CA THR A 9 7.42 -4.69 5.99
C THR A 9 6.92 -4.51 7.43
N THR A 10 7.03 -5.54 8.27
CA THR A 10 6.62 -5.47 9.69
C THR A 10 7.40 -4.41 10.47
N ARG A 11 8.74 -4.38 10.35
CA ARG A 11 9.56 -3.37 11.05
C ARG A 11 9.22 -1.95 10.64
N VAL A 12 9.05 -1.73 9.33
CA VAL A 12 8.68 -0.42 8.79
C VAL A 12 7.27 -0.03 9.24
N ALA A 13 6.30 -0.94 9.20
CA ALA A 13 4.94 -0.68 9.66
C ALA A 13 4.90 -0.28 11.15
N ARG A 14 5.68 -0.92 12.01
CA ARG A 14 5.81 -0.54 13.43
C ARG A 14 6.34 0.88 13.59
N LYS A 15 7.41 1.24 12.88
CA LYS A 15 7.97 2.61 12.92
C LYS A 15 6.98 3.66 12.40
N LEU A 16 6.19 3.31 11.37
CA LEU A 16 5.10 4.15 10.91
C LEU A 16 4.03 4.32 12.01
N SER A 17 3.65 3.23 12.67
CA SER A 17 2.66 3.24 13.76
C SER A 17 3.14 4.08 14.95
N GLU A 18 4.39 3.93 15.37
CA GLU A 18 5.02 4.73 16.44
C GLU A 18 5.03 6.22 16.09
N ARG A 19 5.40 6.56 14.85
CA ARG A 19 5.50 7.95 14.40
C ARG A 19 4.14 8.63 14.25
N TYR A 20 3.15 7.93 13.72
CA TYR A 20 1.88 8.52 13.31
C TYR A 20 0.70 8.23 14.24
N GLY A 21 0.82 7.26 15.15
CA GLY A 21 -0.24 6.92 16.11
C GLY A 21 -0.65 8.11 16.97
N SER A 22 0.30 8.89 17.48
CA SER A 22 0.05 10.11 18.26
C SER A 22 -0.53 11.27 17.41
N ARG A 23 -0.52 11.14 16.08
CA ARG A 23 -1.06 12.12 15.13
C ARG A 23 -2.45 11.73 14.60
N GLY A 24 -3.10 10.75 15.23
CA GLY A 24 -4.44 10.31 14.87
C GLY A 24 -4.49 9.43 13.63
N LEU A 25 -3.42 8.69 13.33
CA LEU A 25 -3.41 7.70 12.25
C LEU A 25 -3.28 6.28 12.82
N ASP A 26 -3.99 5.35 12.21
CA ASP A 26 -3.78 3.92 12.40
C ASP A 26 -2.97 3.37 11.23
N VAL A 27 -2.03 2.48 11.50
CA VAL A 27 -1.24 1.77 10.50
C VAL A 27 -1.60 0.29 10.57
N LEU A 28 -2.29 -0.19 9.55
CA LEU A 28 -2.65 -1.59 9.39
C LEU A 28 -1.58 -2.27 8.54
N TYR A 29 -1.20 -3.51 8.86
CA TYR A 29 -0.24 -4.25 8.04
C TYR A 29 -0.51 -5.75 8.05
N ALA A 30 -0.16 -6.40 6.93
CA ALA A 30 -0.54 -7.77 6.62
C ALA A 30 0.48 -8.83 7.06
N HIS A 31 1.71 -8.44 7.37
CA HIS A 31 2.79 -9.38 7.66
C HIS A 31 3.28 -9.27 9.09
N GLY A 32 3.36 -10.42 9.74
CA GLY A 32 4.01 -10.64 11.01
C GLY A 32 4.58 -12.07 11.06
N GLU A 33 5.58 -12.32 11.88
CA GLU A 33 6.01 -13.70 12.14
C GLU A 33 4.94 -14.39 12.98
N ARG A 34 4.32 -15.44 12.44
CA ARG A 34 3.44 -16.31 13.23
C ARG A 34 4.21 -16.80 14.46
N GLY A 35 3.77 -16.41 15.65
CA GLY A 35 4.22 -16.98 16.91
C GLY A 35 5.18 -16.14 17.74
N THR A 36 5.54 -14.90 17.36
CA THR A 36 6.43 -14.06 18.15
C THR A 36 5.74 -13.07 19.06
N ASP A 37 4.50 -12.70 18.77
CA ASP A 37 3.69 -11.83 19.64
C ASP A 37 2.21 -12.13 19.48
N PRO A 38 1.52 -12.68 20.51
CA PRO A 38 0.09 -12.97 20.45
C PRO A 38 -0.78 -11.70 20.40
N GLU A 39 -0.26 -10.54 20.76
CA GLU A 39 -0.96 -9.26 20.68
C GLU A 39 -0.80 -8.59 19.32
N GLU A 40 0.15 -9.01 18.49
CA GLU A 40 0.27 -8.52 17.12
C GLU A 40 -0.91 -9.02 16.28
N GLN A 41 -1.74 -8.07 15.90
CA GLN A 41 -2.87 -8.29 15.01
C GLN A 41 -2.36 -8.65 13.62
N LEU A 42 -2.04 -9.93 13.42
CA LEU A 42 -1.73 -10.51 12.11
C LEU A 42 -2.99 -10.45 11.25
N GLY A 43 -3.20 -9.31 10.60
CA GLY A 43 -4.34 -9.10 9.74
C GLY A 43 -3.97 -9.26 8.27
N LEU A 44 -4.87 -9.82 7.50
CA LEU A 44 -4.83 -9.75 6.06
C LEU A 44 -5.55 -8.47 5.62
N ILE A 45 -4.87 -7.60 4.87
CA ILE A 45 -5.52 -6.49 4.18
C ILE A 45 -5.99 -7.04 2.84
N VAL A 46 -7.29 -7.04 2.62
CA VAL A 46 -7.89 -7.49 1.36
C VAL A 46 -8.43 -6.29 0.61
N CYS A 47 -7.88 -6.03 -0.57
CA CYS A 47 -8.40 -5.02 -1.49
C CYS A 47 -9.42 -5.66 -2.43
N TRP A 48 -10.61 -5.08 -2.52
CA TRP A 48 -11.72 -5.64 -3.30
C TRP A 48 -12.56 -4.53 -3.96
N PHE A 49 -13.48 -4.92 -4.84
CA PHE A 49 -14.37 -4.01 -5.57
C PHE A 49 -15.83 -4.46 -5.53
N GLY A 50 -16.73 -3.52 -5.76
CA GLY A 50 -18.16 -3.77 -5.85
C GLY A 50 -18.90 -3.59 -4.53
N SER A 51 -20.06 -4.25 -4.39
CA SER A 51 -20.99 -4.01 -3.28
C SER A 51 -20.80 -4.92 -2.07
N LYS A 52 -20.01 -5.97 -2.18
CA LYS A 52 -19.79 -6.95 -1.10
C LYS A 52 -18.38 -7.52 -1.14
N ASP A 53 -17.78 -7.69 0.04
CA ASP A 53 -16.56 -8.45 0.25
C ASP A 53 -16.86 -9.95 0.10
N THR A 54 -16.50 -10.50 -1.04
CA THR A 54 -16.58 -11.92 -1.34
C THR A 54 -15.27 -12.39 -1.95
N ARG A 55 -14.98 -13.68 -1.89
CA ARG A 55 -13.76 -14.22 -2.49
C ARG A 55 -13.58 -13.83 -3.96
N ASP A 56 -14.69 -13.73 -4.70
CA ASP A 56 -14.68 -13.41 -6.14
C ASP A 56 -14.43 -11.92 -6.41
N SER A 57 -14.63 -11.04 -5.42
CA SER A 57 -14.34 -9.60 -5.51
C SER A 57 -12.93 -9.23 -5.06
N HIS A 58 -12.16 -10.15 -4.50
CA HIS A 58 -10.81 -9.90 -4.03
C HIS A 58 -9.84 -9.68 -5.20
N LEU A 59 -9.06 -8.61 -5.16
CA LEU A 59 -8.15 -8.21 -6.22
C LEU A 59 -6.67 -8.26 -5.81
N ALA A 60 -6.37 -7.77 -4.61
CA ALA A 60 -5.02 -7.61 -4.12
C ALA A 60 -4.94 -7.73 -2.60
N PHE A 61 -3.73 -7.89 -2.09
CA PHE A 61 -3.43 -7.97 -0.66
C PHE A 61 -2.32 -6.98 -0.31
N PRO A 62 -2.66 -5.69 -0.16
CA PRO A 62 -1.68 -4.66 0.18
C PRO A 62 -0.92 -4.97 1.48
N ASP A 63 0.35 -4.60 1.52
CA ASP A 63 1.22 -4.86 2.67
C ASP A 63 0.85 -3.96 3.86
N ILE A 64 0.61 -2.66 3.60
CA ILE A 64 0.31 -1.66 4.64
C ILE A 64 -0.82 -0.75 4.16
N ALA A 65 -1.72 -0.39 5.08
CA ALA A 65 -2.69 0.69 4.89
C ALA A 65 -2.59 1.71 6.03
N VAL A 66 -2.52 2.99 5.69
CA VAL A 66 -2.55 4.10 6.64
C VAL A 66 -3.92 4.75 6.57
N ILE A 67 -4.59 4.86 7.72
CA ILE A 67 -5.95 5.37 7.82
C ILE A 67 -6.04 6.47 8.88
N SER A 68 -6.97 7.39 8.74
CA SER A 68 -7.28 8.36 9.79
C SER A 68 -8.12 7.69 10.88
N GLN A 69 -7.74 7.87 12.15
CA GLN A 69 -8.50 7.35 13.29
C GLN A 69 -9.94 7.88 13.26
N GLY A 70 -10.89 6.99 13.57
CA GLY A 70 -12.31 7.33 13.52
C GLY A 70 -12.91 7.52 12.12
N SER A 71 -12.10 7.37 11.07
CA SER A 71 -12.54 7.44 9.68
C SER A 71 -12.62 6.07 9.03
N SER A 72 -13.47 5.93 8.01
CA SER A 72 -13.48 4.77 7.10
C SER A 72 -12.62 5.00 5.84
N ARG A 73 -11.78 6.05 5.82
CA ARG A 73 -10.99 6.41 4.63
C ARG A 73 -9.56 5.91 4.74
N VAL A 74 -9.09 5.27 3.69
CA VAL A 74 -7.69 4.91 3.52
C VAL A 74 -6.94 6.10 2.94
N LEU A 75 -5.91 6.58 3.64
CA LEU A 75 -5.08 7.71 3.17
C LEU A 75 -3.96 7.23 2.26
N VAL A 76 -3.31 6.13 2.63
CA VAL A 76 -2.21 5.56 1.84
C VAL A 76 -2.34 4.04 1.81
N LEU A 77 -2.27 3.45 0.61
CA LEU A 77 -2.04 2.02 0.41
C LEU A 77 -0.59 1.81 -0.02
N ILE A 78 0.07 0.83 0.56
CA ILE A 78 1.50 0.58 0.33
C ILE A 78 1.71 -0.88 -0.04
N GLU A 79 2.46 -1.08 -1.13
CA GLU A 79 3.00 -2.36 -1.58
C GLU A 79 4.53 -2.30 -1.53
N ILE A 80 5.16 -3.27 -0.89
CA ILE A 80 6.61 -3.36 -0.74
C ILE A 80 7.12 -4.65 -1.38
N GLU A 81 7.80 -4.55 -2.50
CA GLU A 81 8.37 -5.71 -3.16
C GLU A 81 9.84 -5.91 -2.77
N GLU A 82 10.07 -6.84 -1.87
CA GLU A 82 11.40 -7.21 -1.35
C GLU A 82 12.13 -8.25 -2.20
N SER A 83 11.39 -8.97 -3.03
CA SER A 83 11.90 -10.06 -3.88
C SER A 83 12.09 -9.62 -5.34
N SER A 84 12.17 -10.58 -6.26
CA SER A 84 12.24 -10.27 -7.68
C SER A 84 10.99 -9.50 -8.14
N ALA A 85 11.20 -8.33 -8.71
CA ALA A 85 10.15 -7.41 -9.18
C ALA A 85 10.21 -7.24 -10.71
N PRO A 86 9.81 -8.27 -11.51
CA PRO A 86 9.71 -8.09 -12.95
C PRO A 86 8.62 -7.05 -13.28
N PRO A 87 8.74 -6.34 -14.40
CA PRO A 87 7.79 -5.30 -14.80
C PRO A 87 6.33 -5.74 -14.77
N LYS A 88 6.07 -6.97 -15.22
CA LYS A 88 4.73 -7.56 -15.24
C LYS A 88 4.12 -7.68 -13.83
N LYS A 89 4.93 -8.10 -12.85
CA LYS A 89 4.47 -8.22 -11.46
C LYS A 89 4.13 -6.86 -10.88
N LEU A 90 5.05 -5.89 -10.96
CA LEU A 90 4.80 -4.52 -10.48
C LEU A 90 3.56 -3.89 -11.11
N MET A 91 3.35 -4.12 -12.41
CA MET A 91 2.17 -3.63 -13.10
C MET A 91 0.90 -4.33 -12.61
N ALA A 92 0.92 -5.66 -12.46
CA ALA A 92 -0.23 -6.43 -11.99
C ALA A 92 -0.63 -6.01 -10.57
N ASP A 93 0.32 -5.98 -9.63
CA ASP A 93 0.08 -5.60 -8.23
C ASP A 93 -0.47 -4.15 -8.15
N THR A 94 0.11 -3.22 -8.93
CA THR A 94 -0.37 -1.83 -8.98
C THR A 94 -1.78 -1.73 -9.55
N LEU A 95 -2.07 -2.41 -10.67
CA LEU A 95 -3.38 -2.33 -11.32
C LEU A 95 -4.48 -2.96 -10.48
N THR A 96 -4.24 -4.13 -9.89
CA THR A 96 -5.23 -4.80 -9.04
C THR A 96 -5.58 -3.96 -7.81
N THR A 97 -4.58 -3.37 -7.16
CA THR A 97 -4.81 -2.46 -6.03
C THR A 97 -5.49 -1.15 -6.48
N LEU A 98 -5.17 -0.65 -7.67
CA LEU A 98 -5.76 0.58 -8.22
C LEU A 98 -7.25 0.42 -8.58
N ILE A 99 -7.67 -0.76 -9.00
CA ILE A 99 -9.08 -1.04 -9.34
C ILE A 99 -9.93 -1.19 -8.08
N GLY A 100 -9.39 -1.65 -6.97
CA GLY A 100 -10.12 -1.83 -5.72
C GLY A 100 -10.62 -0.52 -5.14
N ASP A 101 -11.86 -0.48 -4.69
CA ASP A 101 -12.52 0.67 -4.09
C ASP A 101 -12.73 0.53 -2.57
N HIS A 102 -12.48 -0.66 -2.04
CA HIS A 102 -12.54 -0.98 -0.62
C HIS A 102 -11.36 -1.81 -0.17
N ILE A 103 -11.04 -1.72 1.10
CA ILE A 103 -10.23 -2.73 1.79
C ILE A 103 -10.97 -3.26 3.01
N THR A 104 -10.73 -4.53 3.33
CA THR A 104 -11.15 -5.15 4.59
C THR A 104 -9.91 -5.59 5.35
N PHE A 105 -9.86 -5.28 6.64
CA PHE A 105 -8.80 -5.71 7.53
C PHE A 105 -9.33 -6.75 8.52
N GLN A 106 -8.69 -7.91 8.56
CA GLN A 106 -9.08 -9.06 9.42
C GLN A 106 -10.55 -9.52 9.20
N GLY A 107 -11.13 -9.26 8.03
CA GLY A 107 -12.51 -9.60 7.73
C GLY A 107 -13.57 -8.85 8.55
N ARG A 108 -13.19 -7.78 9.27
CA ARG A 108 -14.10 -7.09 10.21
C ARG A 108 -14.30 -5.60 9.93
N ARG A 109 -13.27 -4.91 9.44
CA ARG A 109 -13.32 -3.47 9.23
C ARG A 109 -13.24 -3.15 7.75
N GLU A 110 -14.34 -2.68 7.19
CA GLU A 110 -14.41 -2.17 5.83
C GLU A 110 -13.96 -0.71 5.78
N LEU A 111 -13.08 -0.40 4.85
CA LEU A 111 -12.50 0.92 4.65
C LEU A 111 -12.57 1.27 3.17
N LYS A 112 -12.78 2.56 2.87
CA LYS A 112 -12.94 3.07 1.51
C LYS A 112 -11.64 3.59 0.93
N VAL A 113 -11.41 3.25 -0.32
CA VAL A 113 -10.32 3.74 -1.16
C VAL A 113 -10.92 4.73 -2.18
N GLY A 114 -10.34 5.91 -2.33
CA GLY A 114 -10.92 6.93 -3.20
C GLY A 114 -9.95 8.05 -3.57
N SER A 115 -10.48 9.19 -4.03
CA SER A 115 -9.70 10.34 -4.52
C SER A 115 -8.80 10.99 -3.45
N TRP A 116 -8.94 10.61 -2.23
CA TRP A 116 -8.08 10.99 -1.11
C TRP A 116 -6.94 10.00 -0.85
N THR A 117 -6.96 8.81 -1.48
CA THR A 117 -6.00 7.73 -1.26
C THR A 117 -4.79 7.88 -2.18
N ARG A 118 -3.59 7.74 -1.65
CA ARG A 118 -2.36 7.57 -2.43
C ARG A 118 -1.99 6.09 -2.47
N LEU A 119 -1.70 5.57 -3.66
CA LEU A 119 -1.14 4.23 -3.84
C LEU A 119 0.37 4.35 -4.01
N VAL A 120 1.14 3.70 -3.14
CA VAL A 120 2.60 3.71 -3.13
C VAL A 120 3.12 2.29 -3.33
N VAL A 121 3.85 2.08 -4.40
CA VAL A 121 4.47 0.78 -4.75
C VAL A 121 5.97 0.96 -4.78
N LEU A 122 6.69 0.34 -3.85
CA LEU A 122 8.14 0.45 -3.73
C LEU A 122 8.81 -0.92 -3.84
N ALA A 123 9.73 -1.04 -4.79
CA ALA A 123 10.48 -2.27 -5.01
C ALA A 123 11.95 -2.10 -4.64
N LYS A 124 12.57 -3.16 -4.11
CA LYS A 124 13.99 -3.15 -3.79
C LYS A 124 14.83 -2.95 -5.05
N ALA A 125 15.72 -1.96 -5.04
CA ALA A 125 16.42 -1.47 -6.23
C ALA A 125 17.23 -2.55 -6.97
N ASP A 126 17.86 -3.46 -6.23
CA ASP A 126 18.63 -4.59 -6.79
C ASP A 126 17.75 -5.75 -7.31
N LYS A 127 16.43 -5.68 -7.09
CA LYS A 127 15.46 -6.68 -7.51
C LYS A 127 14.58 -6.25 -8.70
N VAL A 128 14.69 -4.99 -9.09
CA VAL A 128 13.91 -4.43 -10.20
C VAL A 128 14.63 -4.68 -11.52
N ALA A 129 14.02 -5.46 -12.40
CA ALA A 129 14.53 -5.68 -13.74
C ALA A 129 14.31 -4.51 -14.70
N MET A 130 13.64 -3.46 -14.23
CA MET A 130 13.27 -2.26 -15.01
C MET A 130 14.09 -1.05 -14.57
N GLY A 131 14.72 -0.35 -15.48
CA GLY A 131 15.43 0.90 -15.17
C GLY A 131 14.51 2.01 -14.67
N ILE A 132 15.08 2.92 -13.88
CA ILE A 132 14.36 4.07 -13.29
C ILE A 132 13.52 4.87 -14.32
N PRO A 133 14.02 5.16 -15.55
CA PRO A 133 13.20 5.87 -16.54
C PRO A 133 11.91 5.15 -16.93
N ARG A 134 11.95 3.81 -16.99
CA ARG A 134 10.75 3.01 -17.30
C ARG A 134 9.76 2.99 -16.13
N LEU A 135 10.25 2.94 -14.90
CA LEU A 135 9.38 3.04 -13.71
C LEU A 135 8.66 4.39 -13.69
N LYS A 136 9.37 5.47 -14.01
CA LYS A 136 8.78 6.81 -14.09
C LYS A 136 7.70 6.88 -15.17
N LEU A 137 7.99 6.37 -16.35
CA LEU A 137 7.02 6.31 -17.45
C LEU A 137 5.78 5.48 -17.06
N LEU A 138 5.97 4.33 -16.41
CA LEU A 138 4.87 3.51 -15.92
C LEU A 138 4.00 4.29 -14.91
N GLN A 139 4.62 4.97 -13.97
CA GLN A 139 3.91 5.80 -13.00
C GLN A 139 3.10 6.92 -13.69
N GLU A 140 3.69 7.62 -14.66
CA GLU A 140 3.02 8.68 -15.44
C GLU A 140 1.79 8.12 -16.15
N ARG A 141 1.93 7.00 -16.87
CA ARG A 141 0.83 6.35 -17.59
C ARG A 141 -0.28 5.87 -16.68
N LEU A 142 0.05 5.30 -15.54
CA LEU A 142 -0.97 4.88 -14.56
C LEU A 142 -1.72 6.09 -13.97
N ASN A 143 -1.04 7.21 -13.74
CA ASN A 143 -1.70 8.43 -13.29
C ASN A 143 -2.60 9.05 -14.38
N GLU A 144 -2.28 8.89 -15.65
CA GLU A 144 -3.14 9.34 -16.77
C GLU A 144 -4.43 8.50 -16.85
N ILE A 145 -4.33 7.17 -16.71
CA ILE A 145 -5.48 6.27 -16.95
C ILE A 145 -6.27 5.92 -15.69
N LYS A 146 -5.75 6.22 -14.49
CA LYS A 146 -6.38 5.82 -13.22
C LYS A 146 -7.86 6.20 -13.10
N GLY A 147 -8.25 7.36 -13.65
CA GLY A 147 -9.64 7.83 -13.66
C GLY A 147 -10.57 7.01 -14.55
N GLN A 148 -10.02 6.26 -15.50
CA GLN A 148 -10.78 5.41 -16.41
C GLN A 148 -10.98 3.98 -15.90
N LEU A 149 -10.19 3.58 -14.89
CA LEU A 149 -10.20 2.21 -14.36
C LEU A 149 -11.33 1.95 -13.35
N ARG A 150 -12.04 2.97 -12.94
CA ARG A 150 -13.15 2.87 -11.99
C ARG A 150 -14.43 3.40 -12.61
N SER A 151 -15.49 2.60 -12.58
CA SER A 151 -16.84 3.05 -12.94
C SER A 151 -17.40 3.91 -11.81
N GLY A 152 -17.59 5.21 -12.08
CA GLY A 152 -18.54 6.03 -11.31
C GLY A 152 -18.03 6.86 -10.16
N ASN A 153 -16.85 6.68 -9.58
CA ASN A 153 -16.28 7.64 -8.62
C ASN A 153 -14.80 7.45 -8.34
N ALA A 154 -14.10 8.57 -8.40
CA ALA A 154 -12.86 8.87 -7.71
C ALA A 154 -11.80 7.75 -7.69
N SER A 155 -11.02 7.69 -8.74
CA SER A 155 -9.72 7.02 -8.73
C SER A 155 -8.88 7.52 -7.53
N VAL A 156 -7.87 6.73 -7.12
CA VAL A 156 -6.91 7.20 -6.11
C VAL A 156 -6.32 8.56 -6.50
N GLN A 157 -5.96 9.37 -5.51
CA GLN A 157 -5.38 10.69 -5.71
C GLN A 157 -4.13 10.63 -6.61
N GLN A 158 -3.23 9.71 -6.29
CA GLN A 158 -1.98 9.54 -7.01
C GLN A 158 -1.45 8.11 -6.89
N VAL A 159 -0.81 7.64 -7.95
CA VAL A 159 0.03 6.44 -7.97
C VAL A 159 1.49 6.86 -7.93
N VAL A 160 2.24 6.31 -6.99
CA VAL A 160 3.68 6.50 -6.81
C VAL A 160 4.37 5.15 -6.99
N ILE A 161 5.26 5.03 -7.97
CA ILE A 161 6.06 3.82 -8.18
C ILE A 161 7.53 4.20 -8.07
N GLY A 162 8.28 3.46 -7.28
CA GLY A 162 9.69 3.74 -7.08
C GLY A 162 10.49 2.54 -6.58
N THR A 163 11.74 2.82 -6.26
CA THR A 163 12.64 1.83 -5.68
C THR A 163 13.13 2.30 -4.33
N PHE A 164 13.60 1.36 -3.50
CA PHE A 164 14.34 1.64 -2.27
C PHE A 164 15.61 0.80 -2.23
N ARG A 165 16.65 1.29 -1.55
CA ARG A 165 17.95 0.63 -1.43
C ARG A 165 18.04 -0.23 -0.18
N ASP A 166 17.59 0.33 0.94
CA ASP A 166 17.64 -0.25 2.27
C ASP A 166 16.42 0.22 3.10
N GLU A 167 16.33 -0.26 4.34
CA GLU A 167 15.23 0.05 5.25
C GLU A 167 15.09 1.56 5.51
N SER A 168 16.19 2.28 5.71
CA SER A 168 16.18 3.73 5.98
C SER A 168 15.68 4.54 4.78
N ASP A 169 16.07 4.16 3.56
CA ASP A 169 15.59 4.78 2.31
C ASP A 169 14.10 4.50 2.12
N LEU A 170 13.64 3.27 2.44
CA LEU A 170 12.23 2.90 2.40
C LEU A 170 11.41 3.76 3.38
N GLU A 171 11.82 3.84 4.65
CA GLU A 171 11.16 4.65 5.66
C GLU A 171 11.06 6.12 5.23
N THR A 172 12.16 6.70 4.77
CA THR A 172 12.19 8.10 4.32
C THR A 172 11.19 8.35 3.19
N LYS A 173 11.09 7.44 2.24
CA LYS A 173 10.14 7.54 1.12
C LYS A 173 8.70 7.42 1.59
N LEU A 174 8.42 6.46 2.46
CA LEU A 174 7.08 6.27 3.00
C LEU A 174 6.64 7.46 3.86
N PHE A 175 7.51 7.97 4.72
CA PHE A 175 7.21 9.19 5.49
C PHE A 175 6.84 10.35 4.59
N ARG A 176 7.61 10.59 3.53
CA ARG A 176 7.32 11.65 2.57
C ARG A 176 5.96 11.50 1.91
N GLU A 177 5.59 10.29 1.51
CA GLU A 177 4.30 10.06 0.84
C GLU A 177 3.10 10.13 1.80
N ILE A 178 3.27 9.72 3.06
CA ILE A 178 2.26 9.89 4.11
C ILE A 178 2.04 11.38 4.43
N GLU A 179 3.14 12.15 4.60
CA GLU A 179 3.01 13.60 4.83
C GLU A 179 2.29 14.31 3.66
N LYS A 180 2.58 13.94 2.42
CA LYS A 180 1.86 14.49 1.26
C LYS A 180 0.38 14.12 1.28
N ALA A 181 0.02 12.89 1.68
CA ALA A 181 -1.37 12.48 1.82
C ALA A 181 -2.09 13.30 2.89
N LEU A 182 -1.44 13.60 4.01
CA LEU A 182 -2.01 14.42 5.07
C LEU A 182 -2.28 15.85 4.61
N VAL A 183 -1.32 16.49 3.94
CA VAL A 183 -1.47 17.87 3.42
C VAL A 183 -2.59 17.95 2.38
N SER A 184 -2.77 16.94 1.56
CA SER A 184 -3.76 16.94 0.47
C SER A 184 -5.20 16.65 0.95
N ASN A 185 -5.36 16.21 2.19
CA ASN A 185 -6.67 15.84 2.76
C ASN A 185 -7.16 16.83 3.84
N VAL A 186 -6.44 17.95 4.03
CA VAL A 186 -6.86 19.12 4.79
C VAL A 186 -7.56 20.10 3.88
#